data_28c37db10de4b138f45ffdc62362110e
#
_entry.id   28c37db10de4b138f45ffdc62362110e
#
_cell.length_a   1.000
_cell.length_b   1.000
_cell.length_c   1.000
_cell.angle_alpha   90.00
_cell.angle_beta   90.00
_cell.angle_gamma   90.00
#
_symmetry.space_group_name_H-M   'P 1'
#
loop_
_entity.id
_entity.type
_entity.pdbx_description
1 polymer ?
#
loop_
_entity_poly.entity_id
_entity_poly.type
_entity_poly.pdbx_seq_one_letter_code
_entity_poly.pdbx_strand_id
1 'polypeptide(L)'
;YDKLLGELHAHPALAQEDFIIRRRDGLFAYNLAVVVDDAFQGVTEIVRGADLIEPTVRQIALYQQLQHPVPGYIHLPLALNNQGNKLSKQNHAPPLPNGDPRPILIDALKFLRQPLPEYWQDLDLYLLLRYAVKHWTLVSIPLQGAITPQKTQRHSQSKYGEL
;
A
#
# COMPACT_ATOMS: atom_id res chain seq x y z
N TYR A 1 11.92 -13.22 1.58
CA TYR A 1 12.32 -12.34 0.48
C TYR A 1 11.14 -11.48 0.04
N ASP A 2 11.35 -10.16 -0.04
CA ASP A 2 10.38 -9.19 -0.56
C ASP A 2 10.77 -8.79 -1.99
N LYS A 3 9.83 -8.76 -2.92
CA LYS A 3 10.13 -8.49 -4.34
C LYS A 3 10.57 -7.04 -4.61
N LEU A 4 10.23 -6.10 -3.71
CA LEU A 4 10.65 -4.71 -3.81
C LEU A 4 11.89 -4.42 -2.96
N LEU A 5 11.89 -4.87 -1.69
CA LEU A 5 12.91 -4.52 -0.70
C LEU A 5 14.07 -5.53 -0.64
N GLY A 6 13.94 -6.68 -1.32
CA GLY A 6 14.95 -7.72 -1.33
C GLY A 6 14.90 -8.63 -0.10
N GLU A 7 16.07 -9.08 0.36
CA GLU A 7 16.18 -9.91 1.54
C GLU A 7 15.96 -9.10 2.82
N LEU A 8 14.97 -9.53 3.61
CA LEU A 8 14.65 -8.91 4.90
C LEU A 8 14.95 -9.90 6.03
N HIS A 9 15.70 -9.44 7.03
CA HIS A 9 16.02 -10.20 8.22
C HIS A 9 15.12 -9.77 9.37
N ALA A 10 14.34 -10.69 9.90
CA ALA A 10 13.50 -10.46 11.07
C ALA A 10 14.15 -11.11 12.31
N HIS A 11 13.84 -10.56 13.48
CA HIS A 11 14.30 -11.18 14.73
C HIS A 11 13.67 -12.58 14.86
N PRO A 12 14.47 -13.65 15.13
CA PRO A 12 13.96 -15.03 15.18
C PRO A 12 12.80 -15.24 16.14
N ALA A 13 12.75 -14.49 17.24
CA ALA A 13 11.65 -14.55 18.22
C ALA A 13 10.27 -14.25 17.60
N LEU A 14 10.19 -13.39 16.57
CA LEU A 14 8.92 -13.06 15.91
C LEU A 14 8.25 -14.26 15.23
N ALA A 15 9.03 -15.24 14.80
CA ALA A 15 8.53 -16.47 14.19
C ALA A 15 8.20 -17.56 15.23
N GLN A 16 8.75 -17.45 16.45
CA GLN A 16 8.67 -18.48 17.48
C GLN A 16 7.78 -18.09 18.67
N GLU A 17 7.49 -16.80 18.84
CA GLU A 17 6.65 -16.34 19.94
C GLU A 17 5.18 -16.69 19.73
N ASP A 18 4.51 -16.99 20.84
CA ASP A 18 3.05 -17.17 20.84
C ASP A 18 2.37 -15.84 20.54
N PHE A 19 1.32 -15.87 19.73
CA PHE A 19 0.48 -14.72 19.46
C PHE A 19 -1.01 -15.08 19.39
N ILE A 20 -1.85 -14.09 19.64
CA ILE A 20 -3.28 -14.29 19.68
C ILE A 20 -3.82 -14.56 18.27
N ILE A 21 -4.46 -15.71 18.07
CA ILE A 21 -5.17 -16.09 16.85
C ILE A 21 -6.70 -15.97 16.99
N ARG A 22 -7.22 -16.00 18.24
CA ARG A 22 -8.63 -15.79 18.54
C ARG A 22 -8.78 -14.89 19.77
N ARG A 23 -9.60 -13.85 19.65
CA ARG A 23 -9.84 -12.86 20.68
C ARG A 23 -10.81 -13.42 21.75
N ARG A 24 -10.84 -12.80 22.93
CA ARG A 24 -11.76 -13.17 24.02
C ARG A 24 -13.24 -13.00 23.65
N ASP A 25 -13.54 -12.06 22.75
CA ASP A 25 -14.89 -11.82 22.22
C ASP A 25 -15.33 -12.86 21.16
N GLY A 26 -14.48 -13.86 20.91
CA GLY A 26 -14.76 -14.95 19.97
C GLY A 26 -14.36 -14.66 18.52
N LEU A 27 -13.95 -13.43 18.18
CA LEU A 27 -13.49 -13.09 16.85
C LEU A 27 -12.07 -13.61 16.58
N PHE A 28 -11.80 -13.99 15.34
CA PHE A 28 -10.44 -14.34 14.92
C PHE A 28 -9.55 -13.10 14.81
N ALA A 29 -8.30 -13.24 15.19
CA ALA A 29 -7.33 -12.16 15.07
C ALA A 29 -6.89 -11.99 13.60
N TYR A 30 -6.47 -10.78 13.26
CA TYR A 30 -6.10 -10.37 11.90
C TYR A 30 -5.14 -11.34 11.20
N ASN A 31 -4.04 -11.75 11.86
CA ASN A 31 -3.04 -12.61 11.24
C ASN A 31 -3.61 -13.97 10.80
N LEU A 32 -4.49 -14.58 11.59
CA LEU A 32 -5.13 -15.84 11.20
C LEU A 32 -6.16 -15.61 10.09
N ALA A 33 -7.01 -14.60 10.24
CA ALA A 33 -8.08 -14.33 9.27
C ALA A 33 -7.52 -14.08 7.88
N VAL A 34 -6.52 -13.20 7.75
CA VAL A 34 -5.93 -12.88 6.44
C VAL A 34 -5.23 -14.08 5.78
N VAL A 35 -4.51 -14.91 6.56
CA VAL A 35 -3.84 -16.10 6.02
C VAL A 35 -4.85 -17.12 5.49
N VAL A 36 -5.92 -17.39 6.26
CA VAL A 36 -6.95 -18.35 5.85
C VAL A 36 -7.74 -17.85 4.63
N ASP A 37 -8.12 -16.57 4.63
CA ASP A 37 -8.89 -15.98 3.53
C ASP A 37 -8.05 -15.90 2.23
N ASP A 38 -6.79 -15.48 2.32
CA ASP A 38 -5.89 -15.40 1.16
C ASP A 38 -5.59 -16.80 0.59
N ALA A 39 -5.35 -17.78 1.47
CA ALA A 39 -5.16 -19.17 1.04
C ALA A 39 -6.41 -19.74 0.36
N PHE A 40 -7.59 -19.51 0.91
CA PHE A 40 -8.87 -19.94 0.35
C PHE A 40 -9.13 -19.30 -1.01
N GLN A 41 -8.79 -18.03 -1.19
CA GLN A 41 -8.95 -17.28 -2.44
C GLN A 41 -7.86 -17.58 -3.47
N GLY A 42 -6.82 -18.33 -3.11
CA GLY A 42 -5.70 -18.67 -4.00
C GLY A 42 -4.80 -17.47 -4.30
N VAL A 43 -4.63 -16.56 -3.34
CA VAL A 43 -3.75 -15.40 -3.47
C VAL A 43 -2.30 -15.86 -3.57
N THR A 44 -1.61 -15.44 -4.63
CA THR A 44 -0.20 -15.80 -4.90
C THR A 44 0.78 -14.67 -4.64
N GLU A 45 0.29 -13.43 -4.55
CA GLU A 45 1.11 -12.24 -4.32
C GLU A 45 0.37 -11.22 -3.47
N ILE A 46 1.02 -10.71 -2.43
CA ILE A 46 0.46 -9.74 -1.49
C ILE A 46 1.23 -8.43 -1.63
N VAL A 47 0.51 -7.37 -2.00
CA VAL A 47 1.03 -5.99 -2.10
C VAL A 47 0.40 -5.15 -1.01
N ARG A 48 1.21 -4.59 -0.11
CA ARG A 48 0.71 -3.83 1.06
C ARG A 48 1.74 -2.85 1.61
N GLY A 49 1.39 -2.07 2.62
CA GLY A 49 2.28 -1.10 3.24
C GLY A 49 3.41 -1.73 4.06
N ALA A 50 4.56 -1.07 4.12
CA ALA A 50 5.75 -1.52 4.85
C ALA A 50 5.56 -1.63 6.37
N ASP A 51 4.50 -1.05 6.93
CA ASP A 51 4.11 -1.24 8.34
C ASP A 51 3.67 -2.68 8.67
N LEU A 52 3.44 -3.51 7.64
CA LEU A 52 3.08 -4.91 7.79
C LEU A 52 4.26 -5.89 7.56
N ILE A 53 5.48 -5.40 7.46
CA ILE A 53 6.68 -6.26 7.33
C ILE A 53 6.82 -7.17 8.56
N GLU A 54 6.74 -6.62 9.76
CA GLU A 54 6.85 -7.41 11.00
C GLU A 54 5.73 -8.46 11.14
N PRO A 55 4.43 -8.13 10.96
CA PRO A 55 3.37 -9.13 10.93
C PRO A 55 3.55 -10.23 9.89
N THR A 56 4.26 -9.96 8.78
CA THR A 56 4.52 -10.94 7.72
C THR A 56 5.22 -12.19 8.24
N VAL A 57 6.12 -12.06 9.22
CA VAL A 57 6.85 -13.18 9.81
C VAL A 57 5.89 -14.17 10.45
N ARG A 58 4.93 -13.68 11.25
CA ARG A 58 3.89 -14.51 11.88
C ARG A 58 2.94 -15.14 10.86
N GLN A 59 2.61 -14.40 9.81
CA GLN A 59 1.76 -14.90 8.73
C GLN A 59 2.44 -16.00 7.93
N ILE A 60 3.73 -15.88 7.63
CA ILE A 60 4.52 -16.95 7.00
C ILE A 60 4.53 -18.21 7.86
N ALA A 61 4.74 -18.07 9.18
CA ALA A 61 4.69 -19.20 10.11
C ALA A 61 3.29 -19.87 10.10
N LEU A 62 2.20 -19.10 10.03
CA LEU A 62 0.85 -19.65 9.91
C LEU A 62 0.63 -20.38 8.59
N TYR A 63 1.06 -19.84 7.43
CA TYR A 63 1.00 -20.54 6.15
C TYR A 63 1.68 -21.90 6.23
N GLN A 64 2.88 -21.94 6.82
CA GLN A 64 3.64 -23.19 6.98
C GLN A 64 2.94 -24.19 7.91
N GLN A 65 2.43 -23.74 9.05
CA GLN A 65 1.69 -24.58 10.01
C GLN A 65 0.38 -25.13 9.41
N LEU A 66 -0.30 -24.35 8.60
CA LEU A 66 -1.53 -24.76 7.92
C LEU A 66 -1.25 -25.52 6.61
N GLN A 67 0.00 -25.75 6.26
CA GLN A 67 0.42 -26.46 5.05
C GLN A 67 -0.09 -25.81 3.75
N HIS A 68 -0.18 -24.49 3.73
CA HIS A 68 -0.51 -23.72 2.55
C HIS A 68 0.75 -23.13 1.90
N PRO A 69 0.75 -22.94 0.58
CA PRO A 69 1.84 -22.22 -0.09
C PRO A 69 1.97 -20.80 0.43
N VAL A 70 3.20 -20.37 0.72
CA VAL A 70 3.47 -18.99 1.14
C VAL A 70 3.44 -18.09 -0.09
N PRO A 71 2.62 -17.01 -0.12
CA PRO A 71 2.57 -16.07 -1.25
C PRO A 71 3.84 -15.24 -1.36
N GLY A 72 4.06 -14.60 -2.50
CA GLY A 72 5.07 -13.55 -2.66
C GLY A 72 4.64 -12.27 -1.96
N TYR A 73 5.60 -11.45 -1.51
CA TYR A 73 5.34 -10.19 -0.83
C TYR A 73 5.99 -9.01 -1.53
N ILE A 74 5.28 -7.88 -1.54
CA ILE A 74 5.75 -6.56 -1.97
C ILE A 74 5.31 -5.56 -0.91
N HIS A 75 6.24 -4.98 -0.17
CA HIS A 75 5.93 -3.96 0.82
C HIS A 75 6.23 -2.57 0.29
N LEU A 76 5.17 -1.79 0.07
CA LEU A 76 5.23 -0.43 -0.46
C LEU A 76 5.60 0.60 0.62
N PRO A 77 6.27 1.71 0.26
CA PRO A 77 6.59 2.76 1.21
C PRO A 77 5.32 3.39 1.81
N LEU A 78 5.42 3.84 3.07
CA LEU A 78 4.34 4.52 3.77
C LEU A 78 4.32 6.00 3.42
N ALA A 79 3.12 6.54 3.18
CA ALA A 79 2.92 7.98 3.05
C ALA A 79 2.92 8.64 4.45
N LEU A 80 3.80 9.63 4.64
CA LEU A 80 3.93 10.39 5.89
C LEU A 80 3.44 11.82 5.71
N ASN A 81 3.02 12.44 6.81
CA ASN A 81 2.81 13.88 6.87
C ASN A 81 4.16 14.61 7.07
N ASN A 82 4.12 15.95 7.08
CA ASN A 82 5.33 16.79 7.26
C ASN A 82 6.00 16.61 8.63
N GLN A 83 5.33 16.00 9.60
CA GLN A 83 5.83 15.69 10.94
C GLN A 83 6.42 14.28 11.02
N GLY A 84 6.43 13.52 9.91
CA GLY A 84 6.93 12.16 9.87
C GLY A 84 5.94 11.09 10.35
N ASN A 85 4.69 11.44 10.63
CA ASN A 85 3.66 10.49 11.03
C ASN A 85 2.96 9.90 9.81
N LYS A 86 2.61 8.60 9.88
CA LYS A 86 1.84 7.91 8.84
C LYS A 86 0.52 8.65 8.55
N LEU A 87 0.21 8.86 7.28
CA LEU A 87 -1.11 9.36 6.86
C LEU A 87 -2.17 8.29 7.10
N SER A 88 -2.87 8.37 8.23
CA SER A 88 -3.87 7.39 8.65
C SER A 88 -4.97 8.05 9.47
N LYS A 89 -6.09 7.34 9.69
CA LYS A 89 -7.18 7.77 10.60
C LYS A 89 -6.66 8.07 12.02
N GLN A 90 -5.74 7.25 12.53
CA GLN A 90 -5.17 7.42 13.87
C GLN A 90 -4.39 8.73 14.04
N ASN A 91 -3.83 9.25 12.94
CA ASN A 91 -3.08 10.50 12.92
C ASN A 91 -3.92 11.65 12.32
N HIS A 92 -5.24 11.56 12.38
CA HIS A 92 -6.18 12.59 11.91
C HIS A 92 -5.94 13.06 10.46
N ALA A 93 -5.46 12.16 9.59
CA ALA A 93 -5.34 12.48 8.18
C ALA A 93 -6.71 12.82 7.60
N PRO A 94 -6.83 13.91 6.83
CA PRO A 94 -8.11 14.26 6.20
C PRO A 94 -8.56 13.14 5.26
N PRO A 95 -9.88 12.90 5.13
CA PRO A 95 -10.40 11.94 4.17
C PRO A 95 -10.03 12.37 2.74
N LEU A 96 -10.05 11.41 1.83
CA LEU A 96 -9.91 11.72 0.42
C LEU A 96 -11.02 12.67 -0.02
N PRO A 97 -10.73 13.72 -0.78
CA PRO A 97 -11.75 14.66 -1.24
C PRO A 97 -12.77 13.98 -2.16
N ASN A 98 -14.03 14.34 -2.01
CA ASN A 98 -15.07 13.93 -2.94
C ASN A 98 -14.87 14.62 -4.31
N GLY A 99 -15.35 13.97 -5.39
CA GLY A 99 -15.31 14.50 -6.75
C GLY A 99 -14.40 13.71 -7.68
N ASP A 100 -13.67 14.39 -8.57
CA ASP A 100 -12.81 13.74 -9.55
C ASP A 100 -11.65 12.99 -8.87
N PRO A 101 -11.55 11.64 -9.02
CA PRO A 101 -10.49 10.86 -8.39
C PRO A 101 -9.14 10.93 -9.13
N ARG A 102 -9.11 11.47 -10.37
CA ARG A 102 -7.89 11.48 -11.20
C ARG A 102 -6.72 12.23 -10.55
N PRO A 103 -6.88 13.43 -9.94
CA PRO A 103 -5.79 14.10 -9.25
C PRO A 103 -5.19 13.27 -8.12
N ILE A 104 -6.02 12.54 -7.36
CA ILE A 104 -5.58 11.67 -6.26
C ILE A 104 -4.78 10.48 -6.82
N LEU A 105 -5.26 9.88 -7.91
CA LEU A 105 -4.54 8.79 -8.58
C LEU A 105 -3.18 9.27 -9.11
N ILE A 106 -3.12 10.46 -9.69
CA ILE A 106 -1.85 11.06 -10.14
C ILE A 106 -0.90 11.29 -8.96
N ASP A 107 -1.38 11.80 -7.83
CA ASP A 107 -0.55 11.98 -6.64
C ASP A 107 -0.02 10.65 -6.10
N ALA A 108 -0.83 9.59 -6.11
CA ALA A 108 -0.41 8.25 -5.74
C ALA A 108 0.65 7.68 -6.71
N LEU A 109 0.46 7.84 -8.02
CA LEU A 109 1.42 7.40 -9.03
C LEU A 109 2.75 8.16 -8.92
N LYS A 110 2.71 9.47 -8.67
CA LYS A 110 3.92 10.28 -8.40
C LYS A 110 4.64 9.81 -7.14
N PHE A 111 3.89 9.56 -6.07
CA PHE A 111 4.43 9.04 -4.82
C PHE A 111 5.20 7.72 -5.04
N LEU A 112 4.65 6.83 -5.85
CA LEU A 112 5.27 5.56 -6.23
C LEU A 112 6.26 5.68 -7.40
N ARG A 113 6.55 6.91 -7.87
CA ARG A 113 7.44 7.20 -9.01
C ARG A 113 7.08 6.43 -10.27
N GLN A 114 5.79 6.25 -10.53
CA GLN A 114 5.32 5.59 -11.73
C GLN A 114 5.27 6.56 -12.92
N PRO A 115 5.44 6.05 -14.16
CA PRO A 115 5.28 6.86 -15.37
C PRO A 115 3.88 7.48 -15.44
N LEU A 116 3.83 8.73 -15.88
CA LEU A 116 2.58 9.48 -16.04
C LEU A 116 2.39 9.86 -17.50
N PRO A 117 1.16 9.85 -18.03
CA PRO A 117 0.89 10.42 -19.35
C PRO A 117 1.04 11.94 -19.30
N GLU A 118 1.57 12.52 -20.39
CA GLU A 118 1.85 13.97 -20.50
C GLU A 118 0.58 14.81 -20.30
N TYR A 119 -0.54 14.36 -20.89
CA TYR A 119 -1.83 15.06 -20.86
C TYR A 119 -2.88 14.25 -20.10
N TRP A 120 -2.56 13.88 -18.85
CA TRP A 120 -3.49 13.06 -18.04
C TRP A 120 -4.84 13.72 -17.78
N GLN A 121 -4.92 15.07 -17.86
CA GLN A 121 -6.15 15.84 -17.67
C GLN A 121 -7.20 15.54 -18.74
N ASP A 122 -6.75 15.18 -19.94
CA ASP A 122 -7.60 14.87 -21.09
C ASP A 122 -8.08 13.42 -21.09
N LEU A 123 -7.53 12.59 -20.22
CA LEU A 123 -7.93 11.19 -20.07
C LEU A 123 -9.07 11.02 -19.08
N ASP A 124 -10.01 10.15 -19.38
CA ASP A 124 -10.94 9.66 -18.37
C ASP A 124 -10.22 8.73 -17.36
N LEU A 125 -10.90 8.40 -16.26
CA LEU A 125 -10.34 7.56 -15.21
C LEU A 125 -9.95 6.16 -15.72
N TYR A 126 -10.75 5.60 -16.61
CA TYR A 126 -10.49 4.26 -17.16
C TYR A 126 -9.20 4.23 -18.01
N LEU A 127 -9.03 5.19 -18.89
CA LEU A 127 -7.85 5.32 -19.74
C LEU A 127 -6.60 5.61 -18.89
N LEU A 128 -6.74 6.45 -17.86
CA LEU A 128 -5.64 6.74 -16.93
C LEU A 128 -5.20 5.49 -16.15
N LEU A 129 -6.14 4.70 -15.64
CA LEU A 129 -5.84 3.43 -14.97
C LEU A 129 -5.20 2.42 -15.92
N ARG A 130 -5.71 2.29 -17.15
CA ARG A 130 -5.10 1.43 -18.17
C ARG A 130 -3.67 1.85 -18.51
N TYR A 131 -3.41 3.15 -18.61
CA TYR A 131 -2.06 3.66 -18.80
C TYR A 131 -1.16 3.27 -17.64
N ALA A 132 -1.60 3.49 -16.39
CA ALA A 132 -0.85 3.15 -15.19
C ALA A 132 -0.50 1.65 -15.13
N VAL A 133 -1.47 0.77 -15.41
CA VAL A 133 -1.24 -0.68 -15.46
C VAL A 133 -0.24 -1.06 -16.55
N LYS A 134 -0.39 -0.52 -17.75
CA LYS A 134 0.48 -0.83 -18.90
C LYS A 134 1.94 -0.43 -18.67
N HIS A 135 2.16 0.70 -17.97
CA HIS A 135 3.48 1.26 -17.75
C HIS A 135 3.99 1.06 -16.33
N TRP A 136 3.33 0.21 -15.55
CA TRP A 136 3.74 -0.09 -14.18
C TRP A 136 5.17 -0.64 -14.12
N THR A 137 5.97 -0.10 -13.23
CA THR A 137 7.34 -0.58 -13.02
C THR A 137 7.70 -0.64 -11.55
N LEU A 138 7.97 -1.85 -11.06
CA LEU A 138 8.31 -2.09 -9.66
C LEU A 138 9.64 -1.42 -9.27
N VAL A 139 10.61 -1.41 -10.18
CA VAL A 139 11.95 -0.86 -9.92
C VAL A 139 11.98 0.66 -9.70
N SER A 140 10.93 1.37 -10.11
CA SER A 140 10.81 2.82 -9.88
C SER A 140 10.33 3.17 -8.48
N ILE A 141 9.72 2.22 -7.77
CA ILE A 141 9.16 2.46 -6.44
C ILE A 141 10.30 2.76 -5.45
N PRO A 142 10.19 3.83 -4.63
CA PRO A 142 11.21 4.14 -3.63
C PRO A 142 11.40 3.00 -2.63
N LEU A 143 12.66 2.61 -2.38
CA LEU A 143 13.01 1.55 -1.41
C LEU A 143 12.91 2.00 0.05
N GLN A 144 12.62 3.27 0.31
CA GLN A 144 12.44 3.79 1.66
C GLN A 144 11.12 3.29 2.24
N GLY A 145 11.14 2.81 3.48
CA GLY A 145 9.94 2.31 4.16
C GLY A 145 8.88 3.38 4.41
N ALA A 146 9.25 4.68 4.40
CA ALA A 146 8.33 5.80 4.60
C ALA A 146 8.84 7.07 3.88
N ILE A 147 7.96 7.79 3.19
CA ILE A 147 8.25 9.04 2.47
C ILE A 147 7.10 10.04 2.59
N THR A 148 7.43 11.33 2.48
CA THR A 148 6.42 12.40 2.44
C THR A 148 5.96 12.63 1.00
N PRO A 149 4.65 12.52 0.69
CA PRO A 149 4.14 12.77 -0.66
C PRO A 149 4.28 14.24 -1.05
N GLN A 150 4.73 14.50 -2.27
CA GLN A 150 4.65 15.83 -2.86
C GLN A 150 3.25 16.04 -3.44
N LYS A 151 2.50 17.01 -2.90
CA LYS A 151 1.17 17.36 -3.42
C LYS A 151 1.30 18.06 -4.76
N THR A 152 0.45 17.68 -5.71
CA THR A 152 0.28 18.43 -6.96
C THR A 152 -0.30 19.81 -6.62
N GLN A 153 0.38 20.88 -7.05
CA GLN A 153 -0.18 22.22 -6.93
C GLN A 153 -1.44 22.28 -7.79
N ARG A 154 -2.58 22.52 -7.16
CA ARG A 154 -3.82 22.84 -7.87
C ARG A 154 -3.60 24.21 -8.50
N HIS A 155 -3.47 24.28 -9.80
CA HIS A 155 -3.62 25.54 -10.51
C HIS A 155 -5.10 25.93 -10.39
N SER A 156 -5.40 26.78 -9.42
CA SER A 156 -6.66 27.52 -9.37
C SER A 156 -6.59 28.55 -10.52
N GLN A 157 -7.01 28.15 -11.70
CA GLN A 157 -7.40 29.15 -12.70
C GLN A 157 -8.77 29.70 -12.29
N SER A 158 -8.72 30.69 -11.40
CA SER A 158 -9.79 31.68 -11.32
C SER A 158 -9.68 32.55 -12.57
N LYS A 159 -10.37 32.17 -13.65
CA LYS A 159 -10.69 33.05 -14.77
C LYS A 159 -12.19 33.23 -14.75
N TYR A 160 -12.66 34.14 -13.93
CA TYR A 160 -13.83 34.98 -14.22
C TYR A 160 -13.47 36.38 -13.73
N GLY A 161 -12.86 37.15 -14.64
CA GLY A 161 -12.82 38.58 -14.54
C GLY A 161 -14.22 39.13 -14.69
N GLU A 162 -14.51 40.11 -13.89
CA GLU A 162 -15.65 40.99 -13.95
C GLU A 162 -15.90 41.59 -15.36
N LEU A 163 -17.14 41.55 -15.82
CA LEU A 163 -17.76 42.58 -16.63
C LEU A 163 -19.16 42.81 -16.06
#